data_4281b7e3cd4ac726a8f3c33648371c60
#
_entry.id   4281b7e3cd4ac726a8f3c33648371c60
#
_cell.length_a   1.000
_cell.length_b   1.000
_cell.length_c   1.000
_cell.angle_alpha   90.00
_cell.angle_beta   90.00
_cell.angle_gamma   90.00
#
_symmetry.space_group_name_H-M   'P 1'
#
loop_
_entity.id
_entity.type
_entity.pdbx_description
1 polymer ?
#
loop_
_entity_poly.entity_id
_entity_poly.type
_entity_poly.pdbx_seq_one_letter_code
_entity_poly.pdbx_strand_id
1 'polypeptide(L)'
;TTVYGPQGRQNMMIPKIIRRDVEWVNCDHHRDFIHVYDVIEAVKLLLTKTINGVIDIGTGKTVFLRKLVEDFGINAENKLGSEMERIDNKADADILYKYGWKPTHDLYKYIESERLKGLN
;
A
#
# COMPACT_ATOMS: atom_id res chain seq x y z
N THR A 1 -5.84 3.10 4.27
CA THR A 1 -4.56 3.04 3.51
C THR A 1 -3.52 2.24 4.25
N THR A 2 -2.65 1.61 3.51
CA THR A 2 -1.53 0.85 4.06
C THR A 2 -0.23 1.47 3.52
N VAL A 3 0.60 1.97 4.44
CA VAL A 3 1.86 2.63 4.08
C VAL A 3 2.97 1.58 3.96
N TYR A 4 3.76 1.68 2.90
CA TYR A 4 4.94 0.82 2.71
C TYR A 4 6.16 1.70 2.38
N GLY A 5 7.34 1.10 2.45
CA GLY A 5 8.59 1.79 2.11
C GLY A 5 9.74 1.44 3.04
N PRO A 6 10.88 2.14 2.90
CA PRO A 6 12.05 1.88 3.73
C PRO A 6 11.76 2.00 5.22
N GLN A 7 12.41 1.17 6.03
CA GLN A 7 12.30 1.16 7.50
C GLN A 7 10.92 0.79 8.04
N GLY A 8 10.06 0.18 7.21
CA GLY A 8 8.80 -0.37 7.67
C GLY A 8 8.98 -1.62 8.51
N ARG A 9 7.92 -2.00 9.22
CA ARG A 9 7.93 -3.23 10.02
C ARG A 9 8.08 -4.45 9.14
N GLN A 10 8.97 -5.36 9.49
CA GLN A 10 9.27 -6.56 8.70
C GLN A 10 8.14 -7.59 8.68
N ASN A 11 7.23 -7.53 9.63
CA ASN A 11 6.07 -8.43 9.68
C ASN A 11 4.85 -7.94 8.88
N MET A 12 4.97 -6.85 8.17
CA MET A 12 3.92 -6.35 7.28
C MET A 12 3.95 -7.07 5.93
N MET A 13 2.84 -6.95 5.18
CA MET A 13 2.65 -7.68 3.92
C MET A 13 3.74 -7.41 2.89
N ILE A 14 4.08 -6.14 2.64
CA ILE A 14 5.02 -5.82 1.56
C ILE A 14 6.43 -6.35 1.84
N PRO A 15 7.02 -6.17 3.04
CA PRO A 15 8.28 -6.84 3.36
C PRO A 15 8.22 -8.35 3.23
N LYS A 16 7.12 -8.97 3.60
CA LYS A 16 6.95 -10.42 3.46
C LYS A 16 6.93 -10.86 2.00
N ILE A 17 6.29 -10.09 1.13
CA ILE A 17 6.28 -10.37 -0.31
C ILE A 17 7.70 -10.24 -0.86
N ILE A 18 8.44 -9.23 -0.46
CA ILE A 18 9.83 -9.03 -0.88
C ILE A 18 10.68 -10.25 -0.49
N ARG A 19 10.52 -10.77 0.73
CA ARG A 19 11.26 -11.95 1.23
C ARG A 19 10.70 -13.28 0.72
N ARG A 20 9.57 -13.26 0.01
CA ARG A 20 8.83 -14.47 -0.41
C ARG A 20 8.33 -15.31 0.78
N ASP A 21 7.99 -14.64 1.88
CA ASP A 21 7.61 -15.26 3.15
C ASP A 21 6.16 -14.98 3.49
N VAL A 22 5.26 -15.37 2.57
CA VAL A 22 3.81 -15.23 2.76
C VAL A 22 3.20 -16.62 2.79
N GLU A 23 2.67 -17.03 3.94
CA GLU A 23 2.06 -18.34 4.11
C GLU A 23 0.59 -18.34 3.71
N TRP A 24 -0.11 -17.24 3.99
CA TRP A 24 -1.54 -17.10 3.69
C TRP A 24 -1.88 -15.66 3.35
N VAL A 25 -3.03 -15.49 2.70
CA VAL A 25 -3.53 -14.17 2.31
C VAL A 25 -5.05 -14.12 2.53
N ASN A 26 -5.54 -12.97 2.99
CA ASN A 26 -6.97 -12.69 3.02
C ASN A 26 -7.46 -12.50 1.58
N CYS A 27 -7.99 -13.57 1.00
CA CYS A 27 -8.23 -13.65 -0.44
C CYS A 27 -9.37 -12.75 -0.94
N ASP A 28 -10.16 -12.19 -0.03
CA ASP A 28 -11.25 -11.27 -0.35
C ASP A 28 -10.91 -9.80 -0.06
N HIS A 29 -9.69 -9.50 0.36
CA HIS A 29 -9.30 -8.15 0.77
C HIS A 29 -8.62 -7.36 -0.35
N HIS A 30 -8.93 -6.07 -0.39
CA HIS A 30 -8.27 -5.06 -1.21
C HIS A 30 -7.61 -4.05 -0.29
N ARG A 31 -6.47 -3.50 -0.69
CA ARG A 31 -5.76 -2.47 0.10
C ARG A 31 -5.28 -1.35 -0.79
N ASP A 32 -5.42 -0.14 -0.29
CA ASP A 32 -4.82 1.04 -0.88
C ASP A 32 -3.41 1.18 -0.29
N PHE A 33 -2.40 0.79 -1.08
CA PHE A 33 -1.00 0.89 -0.66
C PHE A 33 -0.40 2.20 -1.13
N ILE A 34 0.23 2.93 -0.23
CA ILE A 34 0.90 4.19 -0.54
C ILE A 34 2.34 4.17 -0.01
N HIS A 35 3.29 4.61 -0.83
CA HIS A 35 4.68 4.71 -0.41
C HIS A 35 4.84 5.83 0.62
N VAL A 36 5.70 5.60 1.62
CA VAL A 36 5.90 6.56 2.71
C VAL A 36 6.35 7.94 2.20
N TYR A 37 7.15 8.01 1.15
CA TYR A 37 7.58 9.30 0.59
C TYR A 37 6.43 10.05 -0.07
N ASP A 38 5.48 9.34 -0.65
CA ASP A 38 4.26 9.97 -1.19
C ASP A 38 3.37 10.51 -0.08
N VAL A 39 3.34 9.84 1.09
CA VAL A 39 2.66 10.37 2.29
C VAL A 39 3.33 11.67 2.74
N ILE A 40 4.65 11.70 2.79
CA ILE A 40 5.40 12.89 3.20
C ILE A 40 5.08 14.07 2.28
N GLU A 41 5.09 13.85 0.98
CA GLU A 41 4.77 14.91 0.01
C GLU A 41 3.32 15.39 0.16
N ALA A 42 2.37 14.49 0.43
CA ALA A 42 0.98 14.86 0.70
C ALA A 42 0.89 15.73 1.95
N VAL A 43 1.55 15.35 3.04
CA VAL A 43 1.56 16.13 4.29
C VAL A 43 2.17 17.50 4.06
N LYS A 44 3.29 17.59 3.34
CA LYS A 44 3.93 18.87 3.03
C LYS A 44 2.99 19.79 2.26
N LEU A 45 2.27 19.25 1.29
CA LEU A 45 1.29 20.03 0.53
C LEU A 45 0.16 20.52 1.42
N LEU A 46 -0.41 19.64 2.26
CA LEU A 46 -1.54 19.98 3.13
C LEU A 46 -1.17 21.05 4.17
N LEU A 47 0.10 21.09 4.61
CA LEU A 47 0.57 22.11 5.53
C LEU A 47 0.54 23.53 4.92
N THR A 48 0.52 23.64 3.59
CA THR A 48 0.42 24.92 2.90
C THR A 48 -1.03 25.41 2.72
N LYS A 49 -2.01 24.57 3.09
CA LYS A 49 -3.44 24.85 2.85
C LYS A 49 -4.17 25.09 4.15
N THR A 50 -5.20 25.93 4.11
CA THR A 50 -6.15 26.06 5.21
C THR A 50 -7.27 25.05 4.98
N ILE A 51 -7.26 23.97 5.75
CA ILE A 51 -8.20 22.87 5.58
C ILE A 51 -8.89 22.59 6.91
N ASN A 52 -10.20 22.50 6.87
CA ASN A 52 -11.01 22.10 8.02
C ASN A 52 -11.45 20.66 7.86
N GLY A 53 -11.35 19.89 8.95
CA GLY A 53 -11.83 18.51 8.99
C GLY A 53 -10.74 17.48 8.73
N VAL A 54 -11.16 16.27 8.42
CA VAL A 54 -10.28 15.12 8.22
C VAL A 54 -10.06 14.89 6.72
N ILE A 55 -8.81 14.64 6.35
CA ILE A 55 -8.44 14.34 4.97
C ILE A 55 -7.76 12.98 4.91
N ASP A 56 -8.26 12.12 4.04
CA ASP A 56 -7.64 10.83 3.78
C ASP A 56 -6.37 11.01 2.93
N ILE A 57 -5.28 10.37 3.36
CA ILE A 57 -4.05 10.31 2.57
C ILE A 57 -3.92 8.88 2.02
N GLY A 58 -3.99 8.76 0.72
CA GLY A 58 -3.88 7.49 0.01
C GLY A 58 -3.92 7.73 -1.48
N THR A 59 -3.84 6.66 -2.26
CA THR A 59 -3.83 6.76 -3.73
C THR A 59 -5.23 6.81 -4.32
N GLY A 60 -6.23 6.35 -3.58
CA GLY A 60 -7.60 6.20 -4.10
C GLY A 60 -7.79 4.96 -4.98
N LYS A 61 -6.78 4.11 -5.07
CA LYS A 61 -6.81 2.87 -5.84
C LYS A 61 -6.42 1.70 -4.96
N THR A 62 -7.10 0.57 -5.11
CA THR A 62 -6.81 -0.61 -4.30
C THR A 62 -6.16 -1.70 -5.14
N VAL A 63 -5.38 -2.53 -4.45
CA VAL A 63 -4.79 -3.76 -5.00
C VAL A 63 -5.46 -4.95 -4.31
N PHE A 64 -5.89 -5.92 -5.11
CA PHE A 64 -6.44 -7.15 -4.61
C PHE A 64 -5.31 -8.03 -4.09
N LEU A 65 -5.34 -8.37 -2.80
CA LEU A 65 -4.21 -9.03 -2.15
C LEU A 65 -3.86 -10.39 -2.78
N ARG A 66 -4.88 -11.16 -3.17
CA ARG A 66 -4.66 -12.45 -3.83
C ARG A 66 -3.88 -12.28 -5.14
N LYS A 67 -4.29 -11.28 -5.95
CA LYS A 67 -3.60 -11.00 -7.22
C LYS A 67 -2.16 -10.54 -6.97
N LEU A 68 -1.95 -9.72 -5.95
CA LEU A 68 -0.61 -9.22 -5.63
C LEU A 68 0.36 -10.37 -5.34
N VAL A 69 -0.02 -11.31 -4.48
CA VAL A 69 0.86 -12.44 -4.16
C VAL A 69 1.06 -13.37 -5.37
N GLU A 70 0.02 -13.57 -6.18
CA GLU A 70 0.14 -14.37 -7.41
C GLU A 70 1.09 -13.73 -8.42
N ASP A 71 0.96 -12.41 -8.62
CA ASP A 71 1.80 -11.68 -9.57
C ASP A 71 3.28 -11.73 -9.20
N PHE A 72 3.60 -11.92 -7.92
CA PHE A 72 4.97 -12.07 -7.45
C PHE A 72 5.39 -13.53 -7.25
N GLY A 73 4.61 -14.46 -7.77
CA GLY A 73 4.97 -15.88 -7.80
C GLY A 73 4.92 -16.57 -6.44
N ILE A 74 4.11 -16.06 -5.51
CA ILE A 74 3.97 -16.64 -4.18
C ILE A 74 2.74 -17.55 -4.14
N ASN A 75 2.93 -18.78 -3.67
CA ASN A 75 1.87 -19.75 -3.47
C ASN A 75 1.42 -19.70 -2.00
N ALA A 76 0.47 -18.80 -1.70
CA ALA A 76 -0.06 -18.62 -0.36
C ALA A 76 -1.45 -19.23 -0.23
N GLU A 77 -1.76 -19.75 0.97
CA GLU A 77 -3.10 -20.24 1.26
C GLU A 77 -4.11 -19.10 1.31
N ASN A 78 -5.33 -19.38 0.87
CA ASN A 78 -6.43 -18.43 0.95
C ASN A 78 -7.11 -18.54 2.31
N LYS A 79 -7.33 -17.38 2.94
CA LYS A 79 -8.16 -17.28 4.15
C LYS A 79 -9.15 -16.15 3.94
N LEU A 80 -10.37 -16.31 4.42
CA LEU A 80 -11.32 -15.21 4.49
C LEU A 80 -10.96 -14.33 5.68
N GLY A 81 -11.07 -13.04 5.52
CA GLY A 81 -10.89 -12.09 6.60
C GLY A 81 -11.99 -12.24 7.64
N SER A 82 -11.73 -11.80 8.87
CA SER A 82 -12.77 -11.79 9.89
C SER A 82 -13.80 -10.71 9.58
N GLU A 83 -15.03 -10.88 10.13
CA GLU A 83 -16.09 -9.88 9.97
C GLU A 83 -15.68 -8.52 10.56
N MET A 84 -14.74 -8.51 11.49
CA MET A 84 -14.25 -7.30 12.14
C MET A 84 -13.19 -6.57 11.31
N GLU A 85 -12.65 -7.21 10.28
CA GLU A 85 -11.62 -6.62 9.41
C GLU A 85 -12.26 -5.94 8.21
N ARG A 86 -11.69 -4.81 7.82
CA ARG A 86 -12.15 -4.12 6.62
C ARG A 86 -11.67 -4.87 5.38
N ILE A 87 -12.61 -5.17 4.49
CA ILE A 87 -12.32 -5.81 3.21
C ILE A 87 -11.55 -4.84 2.31
N ASP A 88 -11.85 -3.55 2.42
CA ASP A 88 -11.29 -2.49 1.58
C ASP A 88 -10.91 -1.30 2.46
N ASN A 89 -9.73 -0.72 2.23
CA ASN A 89 -9.28 0.47 2.93
C ASN A 89 -8.97 1.64 1.98
N LYS A 90 -9.64 1.66 0.82
CA LYS A 90 -9.43 2.70 -0.19
C LYS A 90 -9.66 4.10 0.41
N ALA A 91 -8.69 4.99 0.18
CA ALA A 91 -8.80 6.38 0.59
C ALA A 91 -9.65 7.18 -0.39
N ASP A 92 -10.30 8.22 0.12
CA ASP A 92 -10.85 9.27 -0.74
C ASP A 92 -9.74 10.30 -0.98
N ALA A 93 -9.07 10.19 -2.10
CA ALA A 93 -7.93 11.01 -2.46
C ALA A 93 -8.30 12.24 -3.31
N ASP A 94 -9.58 12.53 -3.50
CA ASP A 94 -10.04 13.58 -4.42
C ASP A 94 -9.45 14.95 -4.07
N ILE A 95 -9.37 15.30 -2.79
CA ILE A 95 -8.83 16.59 -2.35
C ILE A 95 -7.34 16.72 -2.72
N LEU A 96 -6.55 15.67 -2.49
CA LEU A 96 -5.13 15.64 -2.83
C LEU A 96 -4.92 15.82 -4.34
N TYR A 97 -5.67 15.08 -5.14
CA TYR A 97 -5.58 15.19 -6.60
C TYR A 97 -5.98 16.57 -7.09
N LYS A 98 -7.01 17.15 -6.47
CA LYS A 98 -7.47 18.51 -6.79
C LYS A 98 -6.37 19.55 -6.54
N TYR A 99 -5.55 19.36 -5.50
CA TYR A 99 -4.42 20.24 -5.20
C TYR A 99 -3.16 19.93 -6.03
N GLY A 100 -3.24 18.98 -6.95
CA GLY A 100 -2.13 18.67 -7.83
C GLY A 100 -1.18 17.58 -7.33
N TRP A 101 -1.45 16.98 -6.17
CA TRP A 101 -0.66 15.86 -5.67
C TRP A 101 -1.03 14.59 -6.43
N LYS A 102 -0.06 13.74 -6.65
CA LYS A 102 -0.28 12.37 -7.14
C LYS A 102 0.83 11.47 -6.62
N PRO A 103 0.56 10.16 -6.47
CA PRO A 103 1.61 9.24 -6.05
C PRO A 103 2.67 9.13 -7.15
N THR A 104 3.93 9.11 -6.75
CA THR A 104 5.07 8.98 -7.67
C THR A 104 5.74 7.62 -7.56
N HIS A 105 5.36 6.80 -6.59
CA HIS A 105 5.91 5.48 -6.37
C HIS A 105 4.90 4.40 -6.74
N ASP A 106 5.35 3.42 -7.51
CA ASP A 106 4.56 2.28 -7.95
C ASP A 106 4.88 1.07 -7.07
N LEU A 107 3.86 0.41 -6.53
CA LEU A 107 4.02 -0.71 -5.61
C LEU A 107 4.78 -1.86 -6.26
N TYR A 108 4.40 -2.26 -7.47
CA TYR A 108 5.02 -3.39 -8.17
C TYR A 108 6.49 -3.11 -8.46
N LYS A 109 6.80 -1.90 -8.92
CA LYS A 109 8.19 -1.49 -9.19
C LYS A 109 9.02 -1.47 -7.90
N TYR A 110 8.43 -1.02 -6.80
CA TYR A 110 9.10 -1.03 -5.50
C TYR A 110 9.47 -2.45 -5.08
N ILE A 111 8.52 -3.38 -5.14
CA ILE A 111 8.78 -4.78 -4.76
C ILE A 111 9.86 -5.40 -5.65
N GLU A 112 9.77 -5.20 -6.96
CA GLU A 112 10.77 -5.69 -7.91
C GLU A 112 12.16 -5.15 -7.60
N SER A 113 12.26 -3.85 -7.37
CA SER A 113 13.51 -3.17 -7.04
C SER A 113 14.13 -3.71 -5.75
N GLU A 114 13.33 -3.89 -4.71
CA GLU A 114 13.83 -4.41 -3.42
C GLU A 114 14.26 -5.87 -3.52
N ARG A 115 13.56 -6.68 -4.33
CA ARG A 115 13.98 -8.06 -4.59
C ARG A 115 15.32 -8.13 -5.32
N LEU A 116 15.55 -7.24 -6.28
CA LEU A 116 16.83 -7.16 -7.00
C LEU A 116 17.97 -6.80 -6.07
N LYS A 117 17.76 -5.92 -5.12
CA LYS A 117 18.78 -5.57 -4.11
C LYS A 117 19.15 -6.78 -3.25
N GLY A 118 18.20 -7.65 -2.96
CA GLY A 118 18.43 -8.86 -2.17
C GLY A 118 19.24 -9.92 -2.89
N LEU A 119 19.41 -9.82 -4.20
CA LEU A 119 20.19 -10.75 -5.00
C LEU A 119 21.68 -10.41 -5.06
N ASN A 120 22.05 -9.25 -4.55
CA ASN A 120 23.46 -8.80 -4.58
C ASN A 120 24.22 -9.23 -3.32
#